data_271b94a88d3dce9e7541c7706ac9f715
#
_entry.id   271b94a88d3dce9e7541c7706ac9f715
#
_cell.length_a   1.000
_cell.length_b   1.000
_cell.length_c   1.000
_cell.angle_alpha   90.00
_cell.angle_beta   90.00
_cell.angle_gamma   90.00
#
_symmetry.space_group_name_H-M   'P 1'
#
loop_
_entity.id
_entity.type
_entity.pdbx_description
1 polymer ?
#
loop_
_entity_poly.entity_id
_entity_poly.type
_entity_poly.pdbx_seq_one_letter_code
_entity_poly.pdbx_strand_id
1 'polypeptide(L)'
;MEISYSLCGDYLIPDLVLPDEEQQTLGKYGRLRKRYLQEDRPALHSNLILSCKLYQHLAEIDRACVDRMDLLTRQMADREGVTEALKAVDQFEWVRRMNSIHNRAEEIVLSELVYY
;
A
#
# COMPACT_ATOMS: atom_id res chain seq x y z
N MET A 1 -34.07 11.01 0.04
CA MET A 1 -32.83 10.86 0.32
C MET A 1 -32.02 10.85 -0.88
N GLU A 2 -31.43 11.77 -1.13
CA GLU A 2 -30.68 11.66 -2.14
C GLU A 2 -29.35 11.73 -1.83
N ILE A 3 -28.74 10.75 -1.98
CA ILE A 3 -27.36 10.70 -1.79
C ILE A 3 -26.76 10.32 -3.05
N SER A 4 -25.50 10.59 -3.22
CA SER A 4 -24.76 10.12 -4.37
C SER A 4 -24.63 8.62 -4.32
N TYR A 5 -24.66 8.02 -5.48
CA TYR A 5 -24.52 6.58 -5.59
C TYR A 5 -23.43 6.25 -6.58
N SER A 6 -22.69 5.19 -6.32
CA SER A 6 -21.81 4.64 -7.32
C SER A 6 -22.38 3.32 -7.80
N LEU A 7 -22.11 3.03 -9.06
CA LEU A 7 -22.59 1.80 -9.66
C LEU A 7 -21.73 0.64 -9.22
N CYS A 8 -22.37 -0.37 -8.69
CA CYS A 8 -21.68 -1.57 -8.24
C CYS A 8 -22.47 -2.76 -8.74
N GLY A 9 -22.04 -3.33 -9.86
CA GLY A 9 -22.84 -4.31 -10.56
C GLY A 9 -24.10 -3.65 -11.08
N ASP A 10 -25.24 -4.17 -10.66
CA ASP A 10 -26.52 -3.62 -11.04
C ASP A 10 -27.03 -2.61 -10.04
N TYR A 11 -26.30 -2.31 -8.99
CA TYR A 11 -26.82 -1.52 -7.90
C TYR A 11 -26.17 -0.17 -7.83
N LEU A 12 -26.94 0.79 -7.35
CA LEU A 12 -26.37 2.06 -6.94
C LEU A 12 -26.11 1.99 -5.45
N ILE A 13 -24.86 2.15 -5.07
CA ILE A 13 -24.45 2.10 -3.68
C ILE A 13 -24.17 3.51 -3.21
N PRO A 14 -24.63 3.89 -2.03
CA PRO A 14 -24.35 5.23 -1.55
C PRO A 14 -22.86 5.49 -1.48
N ASP A 15 -22.41 6.47 -2.24
CA ASP A 15 -21.02 6.83 -2.26
C ASP A 15 -20.56 7.43 -0.95
N LEU A 16 -21.50 8.05 -0.26
CA LEU A 16 -21.19 8.88 0.85
C LEU A 16 -20.53 8.12 1.99
N VAL A 17 -20.96 6.90 2.23
CA VAL A 17 -20.49 6.15 3.40
C VAL A 17 -19.38 5.20 3.05
N LEU A 18 -19.61 4.34 2.08
CA LEU A 18 -18.69 3.27 1.78
C LEU A 18 -17.33 3.74 1.27
N PRO A 19 -17.28 4.63 0.27
CA PRO A 19 -15.98 5.07 -0.23
C PRO A 19 -15.15 5.79 0.81
N ASP A 20 -15.79 6.61 1.64
CA ASP A 20 -15.07 7.35 2.66
C ASP A 20 -14.47 6.40 3.70
N GLU A 21 -15.23 5.43 4.13
CA GLU A 21 -14.74 4.47 5.10
C GLU A 21 -13.58 3.64 4.53
N GLU A 22 -13.73 3.19 3.31
CA GLU A 22 -12.67 2.40 2.68
C GLU A 22 -11.42 3.22 2.45
N GLN A 23 -11.57 4.46 2.06
CA GLN A 23 -10.42 5.33 1.88
C GLN A 23 -9.68 5.57 3.19
N GLN A 24 -10.39 5.65 4.29
CA GLN A 24 -9.77 5.84 5.59
C GLN A 24 -8.96 4.62 6.03
N THR A 25 -9.32 3.44 5.54
CA THR A 25 -8.59 2.23 5.90
C THR A 25 -7.38 1.97 5.01
N LEU A 26 -7.26 2.71 3.90
CA LEU A 26 -6.14 2.53 3.00
C LEU A 26 -4.88 3.19 3.56
N GLY A 27 -3.78 2.45 3.54
CA GLY A 27 -2.49 3.00 3.89
C GLY A 27 -1.81 3.66 2.71
N LYS A 28 -0.54 3.97 2.90
CA LYS A 28 0.27 4.64 1.90
C LYS A 28 0.29 3.89 0.58
N TYR A 29 0.50 2.58 0.64
CA TYR A 29 0.66 1.77 -0.57
C TYR A 29 -0.63 1.61 -1.35
N GLY A 30 -1.74 1.50 -0.66
CA GLY A 30 -3.05 1.44 -1.32
C GLY A 30 -3.33 2.72 -2.09
N ARG A 31 -3.01 3.87 -1.50
CA ARG A 31 -3.20 5.15 -2.18
C ARG A 31 -2.29 5.32 -3.38
N LEU A 32 -1.05 4.87 -3.26
CA LEU A 32 -0.10 4.93 -4.38
C LEU A 32 -0.57 4.04 -5.53
N ARG A 33 -1.06 2.84 -5.22
CA ARG A 33 -1.60 1.94 -6.24
C ARG A 33 -2.80 2.56 -6.94
N LYS A 34 -3.69 3.18 -6.18
CA LYS A 34 -4.86 3.84 -6.75
C LYS A 34 -4.44 4.91 -7.75
N ARG A 35 -3.49 5.75 -7.36
CA ARG A 35 -3.00 6.81 -8.23
C ARG A 35 -2.35 6.24 -9.48
N TYR A 36 -1.55 5.20 -9.33
CA TYR A 36 -0.92 4.53 -10.46
C TYR A 36 -1.96 3.99 -11.44
N LEU A 37 -3.00 3.33 -10.93
CA LEU A 37 -4.06 2.80 -11.78
C LEU A 37 -4.77 3.92 -12.53
N GLN A 38 -5.03 5.04 -11.86
CA GLN A 38 -5.71 6.16 -12.50
C GLN A 38 -4.87 6.78 -13.61
N GLU A 39 -3.57 6.89 -13.42
CA GLU A 39 -2.69 7.58 -14.35
C GLU A 39 -2.15 6.67 -15.46
N ASP A 40 -1.78 5.45 -15.12
CA ASP A 40 -1.08 4.57 -16.04
C ASP A 40 -1.90 3.39 -16.52
N ARG A 41 -2.95 3.03 -15.80
CA ARG A 41 -3.81 1.91 -16.14
C ARG A 41 -5.28 2.26 -16.03
N PRO A 42 -5.74 3.25 -16.79
CA PRO A 42 -7.12 3.73 -16.64
C PRO A 42 -8.17 2.67 -16.98
N ALA A 43 -7.89 1.77 -17.92
CA ALA A 43 -8.83 0.73 -18.27
C ALA A 43 -9.04 -0.24 -17.10
N LEU A 44 -7.96 -0.63 -16.45
CA LEU A 44 -8.06 -1.50 -15.29
C LEU A 44 -8.76 -0.80 -14.14
N HIS A 45 -8.44 0.46 -13.92
CA HIS A 45 -9.09 1.27 -12.90
C HIS A 45 -10.60 1.32 -13.12
N SER A 46 -11.02 1.57 -14.35
CA SER A 46 -12.44 1.61 -14.69
C SER A 46 -13.11 0.26 -14.46
N ASN A 47 -12.45 -0.84 -14.85
CA ASN A 47 -13.00 -2.16 -14.63
C ASN A 47 -13.18 -2.47 -13.15
N LEU A 48 -12.24 -2.06 -12.32
CA LEU A 48 -12.33 -2.27 -10.88
C LEU A 48 -13.45 -1.45 -10.27
N ILE A 49 -13.64 -0.23 -10.76
CA ILE A 49 -14.74 0.60 -10.28
C ILE A 49 -16.09 -0.03 -10.66
N LEU A 50 -16.23 -0.45 -11.91
CA LEU A 50 -17.49 -1.03 -12.39
C LEU A 50 -17.84 -2.32 -11.69
N SER A 51 -16.84 -3.11 -11.31
CA SER A 51 -17.08 -4.35 -10.59
C SER A 51 -17.17 -4.15 -9.08
N CYS A 52 -17.00 -2.92 -8.60
CA CYS A 52 -17.00 -2.59 -7.18
C CYS A 52 -15.91 -3.29 -6.39
N LYS A 53 -14.80 -3.56 -7.03
CA LYS A 53 -13.68 -4.25 -6.37
C LYS A 53 -12.47 -3.37 -6.19
N LEU A 54 -12.57 -2.09 -6.51
CA LEU A 54 -11.42 -1.20 -6.46
C LEU A 54 -10.83 -1.14 -5.05
N TYR A 55 -11.64 -0.84 -4.05
CA TYR A 55 -11.12 -0.66 -2.70
C TYR A 55 -10.69 -1.99 -2.08
N GLN A 56 -11.36 -3.07 -2.43
CA GLN A 56 -10.92 -4.39 -2.00
C GLN A 56 -9.53 -4.69 -2.56
N HIS A 57 -9.34 -4.43 -3.85
CA HIS A 57 -8.05 -4.61 -4.49
C HIS A 57 -6.97 -3.75 -3.83
N LEU A 58 -7.29 -2.48 -3.58
CA LEU A 58 -6.33 -1.57 -2.97
C LEU A 58 -5.98 -1.98 -1.54
N ALA A 59 -6.95 -2.47 -0.79
CA ALA A 59 -6.70 -2.95 0.56
C ALA A 59 -5.82 -4.20 0.54
N GLU A 60 -6.04 -5.09 -0.40
CA GLU A 60 -5.20 -6.28 -0.55
C GLU A 60 -3.77 -5.91 -0.90
N ILE A 61 -3.60 -4.97 -1.83
CA ILE A 61 -2.27 -4.49 -2.20
C ILE A 61 -1.59 -3.82 -1.01
N ASP A 62 -2.32 -3.00 -0.28
CA ASP A 62 -1.76 -2.31 0.88
C ASP A 62 -1.26 -3.31 1.93
N ARG A 63 -2.07 -4.33 2.22
CA ARG A 63 -1.68 -5.35 3.17
C ARG A 63 -0.47 -6.14 2.68
N ALA A 64 -0.48 -6.52 1.40
CA ALA A 64 0.64 -7.25 0.83
C ALA A 64 1.93 -6.43 0.89
N CYS A 65 1.84 -5.14 0.65
CA CYS A 65 2.99 -4.25 0.72
C CYS A 65 3.52 -4.15 2.15
N VAL A 66 2.65 -4.01 3.13
CA VAL A 66 3.06 -3.92 4.53
C VAL A 66 3.75 -5.22 4.96
N ASP A 67 3.17 -6.36 4.61
CA ASP A 67 3.76 -7.65 4.96
C ASP A 67 5.11 -7.84 4.28
N ARG A 68 5.20 -7.46 3.01
CA ARG A 68 6.45 -7.59 2.26
C ARG A 68 7.52 -6.65 2.81
N MET A 69 7.14 -5.43 3.17
CA MET A 69 8.07 -4.47 3.79
C MET A 69 8.64 -5.03 5.09
N ASP A 70 7.79 -5.58 5.92
CA ASP A 70 8.23 -6.16 7.19
C ASP A 70 9.20 -7.30 6.95
N LEU A 71 8.88 -8.19 6.03
CA LEU A 71 9.74 -9.32 5.69
C LEU A 71 11.09 -8.87 5.14
N LEU A 72 11.07 -7.98 4.15
CA LEU A 72 12.30 -7.50 3.52
C LEU A 72 13.18 -6.73 4.50
N THR A 73 12.57 -5.90 5.33
CA THR A 73 13.31 -5.13 6.32
C THR A 73 14.02 -6.07 7.29
N ARG A 74 13.33 -7.09 7.76
CA ARG A 74 13.93 -8.07 8.68
C ARG A 74 15.05 -8.85 8.01
N GLN A 75 14.82 -9.30 6.78
CA GLN A 75 15.83 -10.07 6.06
C GLN A 75 17.09 -9.24 5.79
N MET A 76 16.91 -8.01 5.38
CA MET A 76 18.05 -7.13 5.12
C MET A 76 18.79 -6.77 6.40
N ALA A 77 18.06 -6.53 7.49
CA ALA A 77 18.68 -6.23 8.76
C ALA A 77 19.52 -7.41 9.25
N ASP A 78 19.00 -8.63 9.13
CA ASP A 78 19.74 -9.82 9.52
C ASP A 78 20.98 -9.99 8.66
N ARG A 79 20.84 -9.78 7.36
CA ARG A 79 21.97 -9.96 6.43
C ARG A 79 23.07 -8.96 6.67
N GLU A 80 22.71 -7.72 7.04
CA GLU A 80 23.68 -6.65 7.24
C GLU A 80 24.11 -6.49 8.70
N GLY A 81 23.59 -7.32 9.58
CA GLY A 81 23.95 -7.28 10.98
C GLY A 81 23.42 -6.08 11.74
N VAL A 82 22.32 -5.51 11.28
CA VAL A 82 21.67 -4.39 11.95
C VAL A 82 20.74 -4.94 13.01
N THR A 83 21.21 -5.01 14.25
CA THR A 83 20.52 -5.69 15.34
C THR A 83 20.27 -4.75 16.50
N GLU A 84 19.53 -5.26 17.49
CA GLU A 84 19.34 -4.50 18.73
C GLU A 84 20.64 -4.26 19.45
N ALA A 85 21.62 -5.14 19.29
CA ALA A 85 22.94 -4.95 19.87
C ALA A 85 23.61 -3.70 19.27
N LEU A 86 23.50 -3.52 17.98
CA LEU A 86 24.04 -2.32 17.32
C LEU A 86 23.31 -1.07 17.83
N LYS A 87 22.01 -1.16 18.00
CA LYS A 87 21.22 -0.03 18.50
C LYS A 87 21.69 0.38 19.89
N ALA A 88 22.03 -0.58 20.73
CA ALA A 88 22.49 -0.31 22.08
C ALA A 88 23.88 0.33 22.09
N VAL A 89 24.74 -0.05 21.14
CA VAL A 89 26.11 0.43 21.10
C VAL A 89 26.22 1.77 20.37
N ASP A 90 25.53 1.89 19.23
CA ASP A 90 25.60 3.08 18.39
C ASP A 90 24.25 3.35 17.76
N GLN A 91 23.45 4.15 18.42
CA GLN A 91 22.09 4.42 17.99
C GLN A 91 22.07 5.18 16.66
N PHE A 92 22.99 6.11 16.44
CA PHE A 92 23.04 6.86 15.19
C PHE A 92 23.30 5.95 13.99
N GLU A 93 24.24 5.04 14.13
CA GLU A 93 24.58 4.10 13.08
C GLU A 93 23.40 3.16 12.82
N TRP A 94 22.73 2.72 13.87
CA TRP A 94 21.56 1.85 13.75
C TRP A 94 20.45 2.56 12.96
N VAL A 95 20.15 3.82 13.32
CA VAL A 95 19.11 4.59 12.64
C VAL A 95 19.46 4.78 11.16
N ARG A 96 20.70 5.13 10.88
CA ARG A 96 21.14 5.37 9.52
C ARG A 96 21.02 4.12 8.67
N ARG A 97 21.44 2.99 9.20
CA ARG A 97 21.35 1.71 8.47
C ARG A 97 19.93 1.26 8.30
N MET A 98 19.08 1.43 9.31
CA MET A 98 17.68 1.06 9.18
C MET A 98 16.96 1.93 8.16
N ASN A 99 17.28 3.22 8.10
CA ASN A 99 16.71 4.08 7.08
C ASN A 99 17.11 3.66 5.67
N SER A 100 18.36 3.27 5.49
CA SER A 100 18.85 2.75 4.21
C SER A 100 18.12 1.46 3.83
N ILE A 101 17.97 0.55 4.77
CA ILE A 101 17.25 -0.70 4.55
C ILE A 101 15.80 -0.42 4.19
N HIS A 102 15.15 0.47 4.93
CA HIS A 102 13.76 0.82 4.68
C HIS A 102 13.58 1.38 3.27
N ASN A 103 14.46 2.28 2.85
CA ASN A 103 14.37 2.86 1.52
C ASN A 103 14.55 1.82 0.41
N ARG A 104 15.51 0.92 0.57
CA ARG A 104 15.74 -0.14 -0.42
C ARG A 104 14.59 -1.12 -0.47
N ALA A 105 14.06 -1.51 0.68
CA ALA A 105 12.91 -2.40 0.73
C ALA A 105 11.69 -1.74 0.09
N GLU A 106 11.48 -0.45 0.35
CA GLU A 106 10.36 0.28 -0.23
C GLU A 106 10.45 0.33 -1.75
N GLU A 107 11.63 0.55 -2.30
CA GLU A 107 11.80 0.53 -3.75
C GLU A 107 11.39 -0.80 -4.35
N ILE A 108 11.77 -1.90 -3.70
CA ILE A 108 11.41 -3.23 -4.16
C ILE A 108 9.91 -3.43 -4.11
N VAL A 109 9.29 -3.07 -3.00
CA VAL A 109 7.85 -3.23 -2.82
C VAL A 109 7.07 -2.40 -3.83
N LEU A 110 7.49 -1.16 -4.04
CA LEU A 110 6.81 -0.29 -5.00
C LEU A 110 6.86 -0.87 -6.40
N SER A 111 8.02 -1.36 -6.82
CA SER A 111 8.14 -1.91 -8.17
C SER A 111 7.42 -3.25 -8.32
N GLU A 112 7.35 -4.05 -7.27
CA GLU A 112 6.73 -5.37 -7.35
C GLU A 112 5.21 -5.34 -7.21
N LEU A 113 4.69 -4.50 -6.34
CA LEU A 113 3.29 -4.56 -5.95
C LEU A 113 2.48 -3.32 -6.30
N VAL A 114 3.11 -2.16 -6.34
CA VAL A 114 2.37 -0.91 -6.56
C VAL A 114 2.38 -0.51 -8.03
N TYR A 115 3.52 -0.63 -8.68
CA TYR A 115 3.70 -0.13 -10.05
C TYR A 115 3.86 -1.22 -11.11
N TYR A 116 3.32 -2.37 -10.86
CA TYR A 116 3.40 -3.44 -11.86
C TYR A 116 2.26 -3.42 -12.86
#